data_0938e8fd266a0cc850ac9ca070c66ae5
#
_entry.id   0938e8fd266a0cc850ac9ca070c66ae5
#
_cell.length_a   1.000
_cell.length_b   1.000
_cell.length_c   1.000
_cell.angle_alpha   90.00
_cell.angle_beta   90.00
_cell.angle_gamma   90.00
#
_symmetry.space_group_name_H-M   'P 1'
#
loop_
_entity.id
_entity.type
_entity.pdbx_description
1 polymer ?
#
loop_
_entity_poly.entity_id
_entity_poly.type
_entity_poly.pdbx_seq_one_letter_code
_entity_poly.pdbx_strand_id
1 'polypeptide(L)'
;LFMCKGRDKWWILAATVIAILLGVGNHFMPFTKFWYYYMPFYSKFRTVSMALIILQVTLPMLGFFVLDKILKGGFTAQQFRKPGIIALTITGGFCLLCSIFPGIAGDFSGAADTQMHPELVAALQIDRAKLLENDALMSFFLIVAAYVLIMWAYSKPKDIPGDDAYVGKRRYVAAAAISALVLLNMFAVGKRYLNNSH
;
A
#
# COMPACT_ATOMS: atom_id res chain seq x y z
N LEU A 1 -2.74 -9.22 7.32
CA LEU A 1 -3.56 -9.16 8.53
C LEU A 1 -4.24 -10.52 8.78
N PHE A 2 -4.99 -11.08 7.82
CA PHE A 2 -5.69 -12.38 7.95
C PHE A 2 -4.76 -13.57 8.19
N MET A 3 -3.51 -13.48 7.77
CA MET A 3 -2.53 -14.57 7.85
C MET A 3 -1.62 -14.50 9.08
N CYS A 4 -1.55 -13.37 9.77
CA CYS A 4 -0.78 -13.26 11.01
C CYS A 4 -1.60 -13.81 12.19
N LYS A 5 -1.17 -14.94 12.75
CA LYS A 5 -1.70 -15.47 14.02
C LYS A 5 -0.87 -14.88 15.15
N GLY A 6 -1.49 -14.17 16.09
CA GLY A 6 -0.80 -13.58 17.23
C GLY A 6 -1.43 -12.28 17.70
N ARG A 7 -1.03 -11.83 18.88
CA ARG A 7 -1.47 -10.56 19.49
C ARG A 7 -0.85 -9.35 18.79
N ASP A 8 0.31 -9.55 18.18
CA ASP A 8 1.11 -8.48 17.54
C ASP A 8 0.41 -7.81 16.37
N LYS A 9 -0.43 -8.53 15.62
CA LYS A 9 -1.20 -7.96 14.53
C LYS A 9 -2.20 -6.88 14.97
N TRP A 10 -2.74 -7.01 16.19
CA TRP A 10 -3.78 -6.11 16.67
C TRP A 10 -3.24 -4.74 17.07
N TRP A 11 -2.08 -4.69 17.71
CA TRP A 11 -1.48 -3.39 18.05
C TRP A 11 -0.95 -2.68 16.80
N ILE A 12 -0.39 -3.42 15.83
CA ILE A 12 0.04 -2.84 14.56
C ILE A 12 -1.17 -2.30 13.77
N LEU A 13 -2.27 -3.09 13.74
CA LEU A 13 -3.51 -2.62 13.13
C LEU A 13 -4.04 -1.37 13.81
N ALA A 14 -4.09 -1.36 15.15
CA ALA A 14 -4.55 -0.20 15.92
C ALA A 14 -3.68 1.03 15.63
N ALA A 15 -2.35 0.88 15.65
CA ALA A 15 -1.43 1.95 15.31
C ALA A 15 -1.64 2.47 13.89
N THR A 16 -1.86 1.57 12.92
CA THR A 16 -2.14 1.92 11.52
C THR A 16 -3.45 2.70 11.39
N VAL A 17 -4.52 2.22 12.02
CA VAL A 17 -5.85 2.88 11.99
C VAL A 17 -5.78 4.26 12.66
N ILE A 18 -5.13 4.36 13.82
CA ILE A 18 -4.96 5.64 14.52
C ILE A 18 -4.15 6.61 13.65
N ALA A 19 -3.06 6.16 13.02
CA ALA A 19 -2.25 6.99 12.15
C ALA A 19 -3.02 7.50 10.93
N ILE A 20 -3.87 6.66 10.33
CA ILE A 20 -4.76 7.06 9.22
C ILE A 20 -5.77 8.12 9.71
N LEU A 21 -6.45 7.87 10.84
CA LEU A 21 -7.44 8.79 11.39
C LEU A 21 -6.83 10.14 11.77
N LEU A 22 -5.61 10.14 12.30
CA LEU A 22 -4.85 11.37 12.55
C LEU A 22 -4.47 12.06 11.24
N GLY A 23 -4.05 11.30 10.21
CA GLY A 23 -3.68 11.85 8.90
C GLY A 23 -4.84 12.50 8.15
N VAL A 24 -6.07 12.03 8.35
CA VAL A 24 -7.30 12.62 7.78
C VAL A 24 -7.53 14.06 8.31
N GLY A 25 -7.04 14.37 9.52
CA GLY A 25 -7.00 15.73 10.07
C GLY A 25 -8.36 16.44 10.04
N ASN A 26 -8.44 17.55 9.29
CA ASN A 26 -9.61 18.40 9.22
C ASN A 26 -10.87 17.74 8.65
N HIS A 27 -10.74 16.64 7.90
CA HIS A 27 -11.90 15.95 7.34
C HIS A 27 -12.67 15.12 8.39
N PHE A 28 -12.02 14.83 9.54
CA PHE A 28 -12.67 14.16 10.66
C PHE A 28 -12.51 14.95 11.96
N MET A 29 -13.14 16.12 12.02
CA MET A 29 -13.06 17.10 13.12
C MET A 29 -13.30 16.55 14.53
N PRO A 30 -14.29 15.65 14.80
CA PRO A 30 -14.53 15.17 16.16
C PRO A 30 -13.32 14.43 16.74
N PHE A 31 -12.66 13.61 15.92
CA PHE A 31 -11.49 12.85 16.31
C PHE A 31 -10.26 13.76 16.55
N THR A 32 -10.05 14.71 15.64
CA THR A 32 -8.95 15.68 15.73
C THR A 32 -9.08 16.57 16.97
N LYS A 33 -10.31 17.05 17.28
CA LYS A 33 -10.58 17.82 18.47
C LYS A 33 -10.33 17.00 19.75
N PHE A 34 -10.76 15.75 19.80
CA PHE A 34 -10.49 14.86 20.92
C PHE A 34 -8.99 14.78 21.22
N TRP A 35 -8.16 14.50 20.19
CA TRP A 35 -6.71 14.42 20.38
C TRP A 35 -6.08 15.77 20.73
N TYR A 36 -6.58 16.86 20.18
CA TYR A 36 -6.08 18.20 20.47
C TYR A 36 -6.28 18.60 21.93
N TYR A 37 -7.42 18.23 22.53
CA TYR A 37 -7.73 18.60 23.91
C TYR A 37 -7.19 17.62 24.96
N TYR A 38 -7.16 16.34 24.66
CA TYR A 38 -6.83 15.31 25.65
C TYR A 38 -5.40 14.77 25.55
N MET A 39 -4.73 14.89 24.39
CA MET A 39 -3.35 14.40 24.26
C MET A 39 -2.33 15.49 24.55
N PRO A 40 -1.46 15.30 25.55
CA PRO A 40 -0.37 16.25 25.83
C PRO A 40 0.56 16.33 24.62
N PHE A 41 1.04 17.52 24.33
CA PHE A 41 1.93 17.83 23.21
C PHE A 41 1.33 17.75 21.80
N TYR A 42 0.12 17.23 21.61
CA TYR A 42 -0.49 17.17 20.26
C TYR A 42 -0.63 18.56 19.62
N SER A 43 -0.98 19.58 20.42
CA SER A 43 -1.05 20.98 19.98
C SER A 43 0.29 21.59 19.57
N LYS A 44 1.41 20.94 19.87
CA LYS A 44 2.77 21.36 19.47
C LYS A 44 3.18 20.81 18.11
N PHE A 45 2.48 19.80 17.59
CA PHE A 45 2.76 19.29 16.26
C PHE A 45 2.27 20.27 15.20
N ARG A 46 3.21 20.77 14.40
CA ARG A 46 2.94 21.76 13.35
C ARG A 46 2.13 21.19 12.18
N THR A 47 2.26 19.90 11.91
CA THR A 47 1.57 19.19 10.82
C THR A 47 1.11 17.81 11.26
N VAL A 48 -0.19 17.59 11.17
CA VAL A 48 -0.84 16.33 11.55
C VAL A 48 -0.39 15.18 10.62
N SER A 49 0.01 15.51 9.40
CA SER A 49 0.54 14.55 8.42
C SER A 49 1.83 13.85 8.88
N MET A 50 2.55 14.39 9.87
CA MET A 50 3.70 13.66 10.46
C MET A 50 3.29 12.33 11.11
N ALA A 51 2.04 12.17 11.53
CA ALA A 51 1.54 10.89 12.03
C ALA A 51 1.55 9.78 10.97
N LEU A 52 1.50 10.14 9.68
CA LEU A 52 1.58 9.19 8.57
C LEU A 52 2.94 8.48 8.46
N ILE A 53 3.98 9.00 9.11
CA ILE A 53 5.28 8.30 9.24
C ILE A 53 5.11 6.92 9.91
N ILE A 54 4.16 6.80 10.84
CA ILE A 54 3.84 5.52 11.49
C ILE A 54 3.39 4.48 10.44
N LEU A 55 2.61 4.89 9.43
CA LEU A 55 2.19 4.01 8.35
C LEU A 55 3.37 3.53 7.51
N GLN A 56 4.34 4.40 7.25
CA GLN A 56 5.53 4.04 6.47
C GLN A 56 6.37 2.96 7.16
N VAL A 57 6.24 2.80 8.46
CA VAL A 57 6.91 1.74 9.24
C VAL A 57 6.00 0.52 9.42
N THR A 58 4.75 0.73 9.81
CA THR A 58 3.84 -0.38 10.17
C THR A 58 3.40 -1.22 8.98
N LEU A 59 3.16 -0.61 7.80
CA LEU A 59 2.75 -1.34 6.60
C LEU A 59 3.86 -2.26 6.05
N PRO A 60 5.11 -1.79 5.84
CA PRO A 60 6.19 -2.69 5.46
C PRO A 60 6.47 -3.77 6.50
N MET A 61 6.39 -3.46 7.80
CA MET A 61 6.58 -4.42 8.88
C MET A 61 5.57 -5.58 8.78
N LEU A 62 4.28 -5.29 8.53
CA LEU A 62 3.28 -6.33 8.26
C LEU A 62 3.62 -7.15 7.01
N GLY A 63 4.10 -6.50 5.96
CA GLY A 63 4.56 -7.16 4.74
C GLY A 63 5.70 -8.13 5.00
N PHE A 64 6.72 -7.72 5.75
CA PHE A 64 7.85 -8.57 6.12
C PHE A 64 7.43 -9.77 7.00
N PHE A 65 6.51 -9.60 7.93
CA PHE A 65 5.99 -10.73 8.71
C PHE A 65 5.29 -11.78 7.83
N VAL A 66 4.55 -11.33 6.82
CA VAL A 66 3.92 -12.26 5.88
C VAL A 66 4.97 -12.93 5.00
N LEU A 67 5.97 -12.19 4.52
CA LEU A 67 7.04 -12.70 3.69
C LEU A 67 7.88 -13.75 4.44
N ASP A 68 8.25 -13.50 5.70
CA ASP A 68 8.96 -14.45 6.56
C ASP A 68 8.18 -15.76 6.70
N LYS A 69 6.87 -15.69 6.93
CA LYS A 69 6.01 -16.87 6.99
C LYS A 69 5.91 -17.62 5.66
N ILE A 70 5.92 -16.89 4.54
CA ILE A 70 5.95 -17.48 3.19
C ILE A 70 7.26 -18.26 3.02
N LEU A 71 8.38 -17.67 3.36
CA LEU A 71 9.70 -18.30 3.24
C LEU A 71 9.81 -19.55 4.13
N LYS A 72 9.34 -19.49 5.37
CA LYS A 72 9.34 -20.62 6.32
C LYS A 72 8.31 -21.71 5.97
N GLY A 73 7.50 -21.53 4.94
CA GLY A 73 6.50 -22.52 4.54
C GLY A 73 5.33 -22.65 5.50
N GLY A 74 5.06 -21.65 6.33
CA GLY A 74 4.01 -21.66 7.35
C GLY A 74 2.58 -21.68 6.82
N PHE A 75 2.38 -21.74 5.49
CA PHE A 75 1.05 -21.73 4.86
C PHE A 75 0.95 -22.78 3.76
N THR A 76 -0.27 -23.33 3.61
CA THR A 76 -0.64 -24.12 2.45
C THR A 76 -1.25 -23.21 1.38
N ALA A 77 -1.10 -23.56 0.08
CA ALA A 77 -1.69 -22.81 -1.03
C ALA A 77 -3.20 -22.54 -0.82
N GLN A 78 -3.94 -23.49 -0.28
CA GLN A 78 -5.37 -23.33 0.01
C GLN A 78 -5.64 -22.30 1.12
N GLN A 79 -4.79 -22.23 2.14
CA GLN A 79 -4.93 -21.24 3.24
C GLN A 79 -4.64 -19.83 2.77
N PHE A 80 -3.76 -19.67 1.78
CA PHE A 80 -3.45 -18.37 1.19
C PHE A 80 -4.49 -17.92 0.17
N ARG A 81 -5.09 -18.84 -0.58
CA ARG A 81 -5.98 -18.52 -1.71
C ARG A 81 -7.16 -17.63 -1.32
N LYS A 82 -7.92 -18.00 -0.29
CA LYS A 82 -9.09 -17.20 0.13
C LYS A 82 -8.72 -15.80 0.64
N PRO A 83 -7.83 -15.62 1.65
CA PRO A 83 -7.47 -14.29 2.11
C PRO A 83 -6.71 -13.48 1.05
N GLY A 84 -5.95 -14.13 0.17
CA GLY A 84 -5.27 -13.49 -0.93
C GLY A 84 -6.24 -12.91 -1.98
N ILE A 85 -7.28 -13.67 -2.35
CA ILE A 85 -8.33 -13.19 -3.27
C ILE A 85 -9.08 -12.01 -2.63
N ILE A 86 -9.45 -12.11 -1.34
CA ILE A 86 -10.14 -11.02 -0.64
C ILE A 86 -9.27 -9.75 -0.65
N ALA A 87 -7.98 -9.88 -0.31
CA ALA A 87 -7.06 -8.76 -0.33
C ALA A 87 -6.92 -8.17 -1.74
N LEU A 88 -6.75 -9.03 -2.76
CA LEU A 88 -6.66 -8.62 -4.16
C LEU A 88 -7.93 -7.89 -4.61
N THR A 89 -9.12 -8.40 -4.26
CA THR A 89 -10.38 -7.77 -4.65
C THR A 89 -10.56 -6.42 -3.98
N ILE A 90 -10.25 -6.29 -2.70
CA ILE A 90 -10.39 -5.03 -1.97
C ILE A 90 -9.37 -4.00 -2.47
N THR A 91 -8.08 -4.34 -2.46
CA THR A 91 -7.03 -3.37 -2.80
C THR A 91 -6.93 -3.15 -4.31
N GLY A 92 -6.94 -4.22 -5.10
CA GLY A 92 -6.91 -4.13 -6.55
C GLY A 92 -8.19 -3.53 -7.12
N GLY A 93 -9.35 -3.90 -6.56
CA GLY A 93 -10.64 -3.31 -6.94
C GLY A 93 -10.69 -1.81 -6.65
N PHE A 94 -10.17 -1.38 -5.50
CA PHE A 94 -10.06 0.05 -5.19
C PHE A 94 -9.14 0.78 -6.17
N CYS A 95 -7.97 0.21 -6.51
CA CYS A 95 -7.07 0.78 -7.52
C CYS A 95 -7.76 0.90 -8.89
N LEU A 96 -8.50 -0.13 -9.33
CA LEU A 96 -9.25 -0.08 -10.58
C LEU A 96 -10.34 0.98 -10.55
N LEU A 97 -11.09 1.10 -9.45
CA LEU A 97 -12.10 2.14 -9.30
C LEU A 97 -11.50 3.55 -9.40
N CYS A 98 -10.37 3.80 -8.74
CA CYS A 98 -9.67 5.08 -8.83
C CYS A 98 -9.13 5.34 -10.24
N SER A 99 -8.73 4.31 -10.98
CA SER A 99 -8.25 4.45 -12.36
C SER A 99 -9.38 4.75 -13.35
N ILE A 100 -10.55 4.09 -13.20
CA ILE A 100 -11.69 4.29 -14.10
C ILE A 100 -12.46 5.59 -13.78
N PHE A 101 -12.55 5.89 -12.49
CA PHE A 101 -13.30 7.05 -11.97
C PHE A 101 -12.39 7.92 -11.08
N PRO A 102 -11.42 8.65 -11.62
CA PRO A 102 -10.49 9.47 -10.83
C PRO A 102 -11.22 10.52 -9.98
N GLY A 103 -12.40 10.98 -10.39
CA GLY A 103 -13.25 11.90 -9.64
C GLY A 103 -13.74 11.40 -8.28
N ILE A 104 -13.66 10.09 -8.00
CA ILE A 104 -13.96 9.53 -6.65
C ILE A 104 -12.95 10.05 -5.62
N ALA A 105 -11.71 10.35 -6.03
CA ALA A 105 -10.67 10.86 -5.13
C ALA A 105 -10.83 12.34 -4.77
N GLY A 106 -11.77 13.07 -5.40
CA GLY A 106 -12.07 14.47 -5.17
C GLY A 106 -11.85 15.36 -6.40
N ASP A 107 -11.99 16.67 -6.20
CA ASP A 107 -11.92 17.68 -7.28
C ASP A 107 -10.49 18.04 -7.69
N PHE A 108 -9.47 17.38 -7.16
CA PHE A 108 -8.04 17.63 -7.40
C PHE A 108 -7.60 19.09 -7.16
N SER A 109 -8.40 19.86 -6.41
CA SER A 109 -8.10 21.25 -6.05
C SER A 109 -7.12 21.30 -4.87
N GLY A 110 -6.08 22.13 -4.97
CA GLY A 110 -5.13 22.39 -3.90
C GLY A 110 -5.34 23.76 -3.27
N ALA A 111 -4.94 23.94 -2.01
CA ALA A 111 -5.03 25.23 -1.32
C ALA A 111 -4.24 26.34 -2.04
N ALA A 112 -3.16 25.99 -2.77
CA ALA A 112 -2.37 26.93 -3.55
C ALA A 112 -3.04 27.35 -4.87
N ASP A 113 -4.03 26.59 -5.34
CA ASP A 113 -4.68 26.84 -6.64
C ASP A 113 -5.52 28.14 -6.62
N THR A 114 -5.94 28.60 -5.42
CA THR A 114 -6.69 29.85 -5.25
C THR A 114 -5.92 31.12 -5.67
N GLN A 115 -4.60 31.03 -5.77
CA GLN A 115 -3.73 32.15 -6.18
C GLN A 115 -3.29 32.06 -7.64
N MET A 116 -3.72 31.03 -8.38
CA MET A 116 -3.32 30.78 -9.76
C MET A 116 -4.40 31.20 -10.75
N HIS A 117 -3.99 31.41 -12.01
CA HIS A 117 -4.92 31.72 -13.09
C HIS A 117 -5.87 30.55 -13.36
N PRO A 118 -7.18 30.76 -13.59
CA PRO A 118 -8.17 29.69 -13.74
C PRO A 118 -7.83 28.64 -14.81
N GLU A 119 -7.27 29.05 -15.92
CA GLU A 119 -6.85 28.16 -17.02
C GLU A 119 -5.73 27.21 -16.58
N LEU A 120 -4.77 27.72 -15.80
CA LEU A 120 -3.66 26.93 -15.27
C LEU A 120 -4.18 25.91 -14.23
N VAL A 121 -5.14 26.32 -13.39
CA VAL A 121 -5.76 25.41 -12.41
C VAL A 121 -6.48 24.26 -13.12
N ALA A 122 -7.24 24.55 -14.18
CA ALA A 122 -7.92 23.51 -14.96
C ALA A 122 -6.93 22.51 -15.59
N ALA A 123 -5.82 23.00 -16.15
CA ALA A 123 -4.77 22.14 -16.70
C ALA A 123 -4.12 21.26 -15.60
N LEU A 124 -3.82 21.82 -14.43
CA LEU A 124 -3.25 21.10 -13.30
C LEU A 124 -4.19 20.03 -12.75
N GLN A 125 -5.49 20.28 -12.71
CA GLN A 125 -6.47 19.27 -12.27
C GLN A 125 -6.51 18.09 -13.23
N ILE A 126 -6.46 18.31 -14.53
CA ILE A 126 -6.40 17.24 -15.54
C ILE A 126 -5.11 16.42 -15.39
N ASP A 127 -3.99 17.07 -15.19
CA ASP A 127 -2.71 16.37 -15.01
C ASP A 127 -2.69 15.54 -13.70
N ARG A 128 -3.21 16.09 -12.60
CA ARG A 128 -3.33 15.37 -11.32
C ARG A 128 -4.26 14.16 -11.47
N ALA A 129 -5.35 14.27 -12.20
CA ALA A 129 -6.26 13.15 -12.47
C ALA A 129 -5.57 12.06 -13.29
N LYS A 130 -4.85 12.42 -14.35
CA LYS A 130 -4.07 11.47 -15.16
C LYS A 130 -2.95 10.78 -14.37
N LEU A 131 -2.28 11.52 -13.49
CA LEU A 131 -1.27 10.93 -12.59
C LEU A 131 -1.90 9.87 -11.68
N LEU A 132 -3.05 10.17 -11.07
CA LEU A 132 -3.77 9.20 -10.24
C LEU A 132 -4.19 7.96 -11.04
N GLU A 133 -4.74 8.14 -12.23
CA GLU A 133 -5.14 7.05 -13.13
C GLU A 133 -3.97 6.11 -13.43
N ASN A 134 -2.83 6.66 -13.85
CA ASN A 134 -1.64 5.89 -14.18
C ASN A 134 -1.04 5.19 -12.94
N ASP A 135 -0.96 5.88 -11.82
CA ASP A 135 -0.40 5.33 -10.59
C ASP A 135 -1.31 4.24 -9.98
N ALA A 136 -2.63 4.40 -10.11
CA ALA A 136 -3.61 3.39 -9.71
C ALA A 136 -3.54 2.13 -10.59
N LEU A 137 -3.42 2.29 -11.92
CA LEU A 137 -3.21 1.17 -12.83
C LEU A 137 -1.90 0.44 -12.53
N MET A 138 -0.80 1.16 -12.36
CA MET A 138 0.50 0.57 -12.03
C MET A 138 0.44 -0.21 -10.71
N SER A 139 -0.20 0.35 -9.70
CA SER A 139 -0.41 -0.30 -8.41
C SER A 139 -1.25 -1.57 -8.55
N PHE A 140 -2.31 -1.55 -9.35
CA PHE A 140 -3.12 -2.73 -9.65
C PHE A 140 -2.27 -3.87 -10.24
N PHE A 141 -1.48 -3.58 -11.28
CA PHE A 141 -0.62 -4.60 -11.89
C PHE A 141 0.43 -5.15 -10.92
N LEU A 142 1.00 -4.31 -10.08
CA LEU A 142 1.96 -4.75 -9.05
C LEU A 142 1.30 -5.69 -8.01
N ILE A 143 0.08 -5.38 -7.57
CA ILE A 143 -0.69 -6.21 -6.64
C ILE A 143 -1.01 -7.57 -7.27
N VAL A 144 -1.46 -7.57 -8.52
CA VAL A 144 -1.74 -8.81 -9.28
C VAL A 144 -0.46 -9.63 -9.46
N ALA A 145 0.65 -9.00 -9.88
CA ALA A 145 1.92 -9.68 -10.06
C ALA A 145 2.42 -10.30 -8.74
N ALA A 146 2.35 -9.59 -7.63
CA ALA A 146 2.72 -10.10 -6.32
C ALA A 146 1.85 -11.31 -5.93
N TYR A 147 0.53 -11.23 -6.13
CA TYR A 147 -0.39 -12.33 -5.87
C TYR A 147 -0.05 -13.57 -6.72
N VAL A 148 0.16 -13.39 -8.02
CA VAL A 148 0.52 -14.47 -8.94
C VAL A 148 1.85 -15.13 -8.55
N LEU A 149 2.87 -14.33 -8.21
CA LEU A 149 4.17 -14.84 -7.76
C LEU A 149 4.05 -15.69 -6.49
N ILE A 150 3.24 -15.26 -5.53
CA ILE A 150 3.01 -16.02 -4.31
C ILE A 150 2.27 -17.32 -4.62
N MET A 151 1.22 -17.28 -5.43
CA MET A 151 0.47 -18.47 -5.85
C MET A 151 1.35 -19.44 -6.61
N TRP A 152 2.21 -18.94 -7.51
CA TRP A 152 3.20 -19.76 -8.23
C TRP A 152 4.19 -20.43 -7.26
N ALA A 153 4.66 -19.74 -6.24
CA ALA A 153 5.58 -20.27 -5.25
C ALA A 153 4.99 -21.46 -4.46
N TYR A 154 3.67 -21.45 -4.27
CA TYR A 154 2.95 -22.50 -3.54
C TYR A 154 2.33 -23.58 -4.43
N SER A 155 2.25 -23.38 -5.75
CA SER A 155 1.71 -24.40 -6.64
C SER A 155 2.67 -25.58 -6.72
N LYS A 156 2.20 -26.78 -6.39
CA LYS A 156 2.97 -28.01 -6.56
C LYS A 156 2.95 -28.41 -8.03
N PRO A 157 4.12 -28.63 -8.67
CA PRO A 157 4.15 -29.26 -9.98
C PRO A 157 3.57 -30.66 -9.87
N LYS A 158 2.71 -31.07 -10.81
CA LYS A 158 2.05 -32.39 -10.79
C LYS A 158 3.02 -33.56 -10.92
N ASP A 159 4.23 -33.33 -11.42
CA ASP A 159 5.14 -34.36 -11.89
C ASP A 159 6.37 -34.60 -11.02
N ILE A 160 6.49 -33.93 -9.85
CA ILE A 160 7.66 -34.11 -8.98
C ILE A 160 7.16 -34.51 -7.58
N PRO A 161 7.14 -35.82 -7.26
CA PRO A 161 6.80 -36.28 -5.91
C PRO A 161 7.93 -35.97 -4.95
N GLY A 162 7.65 -35.16 -3.92
CA GLY A 162 8.41 -35.21 -2.66
C GLY A 162 9.64 -34.33 -2.54
N ASP A 163 9.90 -33.35 -3.40
CA ASP A 163 11.07 -32.48 -3.26
C ASP A 163 10.71 -31.18 -2.53
N ASP A 164 10.77 -31.21 -1.19
CA ASP A 164 10.60 -30.05 -0.33
C ASP A 164 11.66 -28.96 -0.61
N ALA A 165 12.85 -29.35 -1.09
CA ALA A 165 13.94 -28.45 -1.48
C ALA A 165 13.54 -27.61 -2.72
N TYR A 166 12.87 -28.22 -3.72
CA TYR A 166 12.40 -27.53 -4.92
C TYR A 166 11.33 -26.48 -4.58
N VAL A 167 10.38 -26.82 -3.72
CA VAL A 167 9.36 -25.86 -3.23
C VAL A 167 9.99 -24.74 -2.44
N GLY A 168 10.99 -25.04 -1.61
CA GLY A 168 11.78 -24.05 -0.90
C GLY A 168 12.43 -23.05 -1.85
N LYS A 169 13.15 -23.53 -2.87
CA LYS A 169 13.80 -22.67 -3.87
C LYS A 169 12.84 -21.73 -4.59
N ARG A 170 11.64 -22.21 -4.96
CA ARG A 170 10.61 -21.36 -5.60
C ARG A 170 10.12 -20.23 -4.68
N ARG A 171 10.01 -20.46 -3.37
CA ARG A 171 9.64 -19.43 -2.39
C ARG A 171 10.68 -18.33 -2.32
N TYR A 172 11.96 -18.68 -2.30
CA TYR A 172 13.05 -17.69 -2.33
C TYR A 172 13.06 -16.89 -3.63
N VAL A 173 12.84 -17.56 -4.78
CA VAL A 173 12.75 -16.88 -6.08
C VAL A 173 11.55 -15.91 -6.12
N ALA A 174 10.39 -16.33 -5.62
CA ALA A 174 9.22 -15.46 -5.55
C ALA A 174 9.44 -14.26 -4.62
N ALA A 175 10.07 -14.47 -3.46
CA ALA A 175 10.40 -13.38 -2.54
C ALA A 175 11.38 -12.39 -3.18
N ALA A 176 12.43 -12.88 -3.85
CA ALA A 176 13.37 -12.04 -4.57
C ALA A 176 12.70 -11.26 -5.71
N ALA A 177 11.81 -11.91 -6.47
CA ALA A 177 11.05 -11.25 -7.53
C ALA A 177 10.11 -10.15 -6.99
N ILE A 178 9.41 -10.41 -5.89
CA ILE A 178 8.57 -9.40 -5.23
C ILE A 178 9.42 -8.22 -4.73
N SER A 179 10.56 -8.51 -4.11
CA SER A 179 11.47 -7.45 -3.64
C SER A 179 12.01 -6.62 -4.81
N ALA A 180 12.36 -7.25 -5.92
CA ALA A 180 12.80 -6.57 -7.14
C ALA A 180 11.68 -5.69 -7.72
N LEU A 181 10.43 -6.17 -7.78
CA LEU A 181 9.29 -5.38 -8.23
C LEU A 181 9.08 -4.13 -7.36
N VAL A 182 9.16 -4.28 -6.03
CA VAL A 182 9.05 -3.14 -5.10
C VAL A 182 10.17 -2.14 -5.33
N LEU A 183 11.42 -2.59 -5.45
CA LEU A 183 12.57 -1.70 -5.70
C LEU A 183 12.44 -0.98 -7.04
N LEU A 184 12.05 -1.67 -8.10
CA LEU A 184 11.82 -1.06 -9.42
C LEU A 184 10.72 0.00 -9.37
N ASN A 185 9.63 -0.28 -8.67
CA ASN A 185 8.55 0.69 -8.49
C ASN A 185 9.03 1.92 -7.70
N MET A 186 9.74 1.71 -6.59
CA MET A 186 10.30 2.82 -5.81
C MET A 186 11.29 3.66 -6.61
N PHE A 187 12.12 3.01 -7.44
CA PHE A 187 13.05 3.72 -8.32
C PHE A 187 12.32 4.51 -9.40
N ALA A 188 11.28 3.94 -10.02
CA ALA A 188 10.47 4.62 -11.03
C ALA A 188 9.76 5.86 -10.47
N VAL A 189 9.19 5.74 -9.26
CA VAL A 189 8.58 6.87 -8.55
C VAL A 189 9.65 7.90 -8.16
N GLY A 190 10.77 7.46 -7.58
CA GLY A 190 11.87 8.34 -7.18
C GLY A 190 12.43 9.14 -8.36
N LYS A 191 12.61 8.50 -9.53
CA LYS A 191 13.08 9.17 -10.76
C LYS A 191 12.15 10.28 -11.24
N ARG A 192 10.83 10.17 -10.97
CA ARG A 192 9.86 11.23 -11.32
C ARG A 192 10.11 12.51 -10.54
N TYR A 193 10.56 12.40 -9.27
CA TYR A 193 10.78 13.55 -8.38
C TYR A 193 12.25 14.01 -8.32
N LEU A 194 13.18 13.13 -8.66
CA LEU A 194 14.64 13.40 -8.66
C LEU A 194 15.14 13.50 -10.11
N ASN A 195 14.52 14.36 -10.91
CA ASN A 195 14.97 14.56 -12.27
C ASN A 195 16.16 15.55 -12.26
N ASN A 196 17.30 15.14 -12.86
CA ASN A 196 18.52 15.96 -12.98
C ASN A 196 18.45 17.01 -14.10
N SER A 197 17.28 17.32 -14.62
CA SER A 197 17.09 18.37 -15.62
C SER A 197 16.93 19.74 -14.94
N HIS A 198 18.05 20.28 -14.46
CA HIS A 198 18.25 21.70 -14.21
C HIS A 198 19.33 22.21 -15.12
#